data_500f30421412a178fdd1c0b5a0d90e5c
#
_entry.id   500f30421412a178fdd1c0b5a0d90e5c
#
_cell.length_a   1.000
_cell.length_b   1.000
_cell.length_c   1.000
_cell.angle_alpha   90.00
_cell.angle_beta   90.00
_cell.angle_gamma   90.00
#
_symmetry.space_group_name_H-M   'P 1'
#
loop_
_entity.id
_entity.type
_entity.pdbx_description
1 polymer ?
#
loop_
_entity_poly.entity_id
_entity_poly.type
_entity_poly.pdbx_seq_one_letter_code
_entity_poly.pdbx_strand_id
1 'polypeptide(L)'
;MPEKNRTYRARIEGYTSEGLGVARIDGQAVFVHRALRGEDCDVLILKVLKNAAFGKVVQVHEPSPYRREPDCPWYGRCGGCDFRHMDREEELYAKRQRVQDALHRIGGSDVSVEAIYSGEPLHYRNKSQYPVSADGQVGFYKARSHQLVPVERCLLQKPPADAAADALRRYIETYRVPGYDEKTRRGLLRHLYIRTNQAGQSLICVLVNGKKLPHEPEMVSLLRQAVPETVGVVLGVNTQPTGAILGGEYRTLWGEDVLTDRLCGLTFRLSVPSFYQVNHDMAEVLYRTALDFAGLTGTETVLDLYCGAGTITQVMARRAGRVIGAEIVPAAIEDARENARRNGIGNVEFFCGDASAVAADFAARGLRPDVICVDPPRKGLSPDVVSAAARMQPQRIVYVSCDPATLARDVKLFAQEGYGAVRAAAVDMFPGTANIESVVRLERTK
;
A
#
# COMPACT_ATOMS: atom_id res chain seq x y z
N MET A 1 -5.09 20.51 -32.21
CA MET A 1 -5.23 20.12 -30.80
C MET A 1 -6.38 19.12 -30.68
N PRO A 2 -6.28 18.10 -29.84
CA PRO A 2 -7.36 17.12 -29.67
C PRO A 2 -8.64 17.79 -29.15
N GLU A 3 -9.78 17.38 -29.72
CA GLU A 3 -11.09 17.92 -29.35
C GLU A 3 -11.92 16.85 -28.64
N LYS A 4 -12.71 17.27 -27.63
CA LYS A 4 -13.59 16.36 -26.87
C LYS A 4 -14.61 15.68 -27.82
N ASN A 5 -14.86 14.39 -27.57
CA ASN A 5 -15.75 13.51 -28.33
C ASN A 5 -15.31 13.25 -29.79
N ARG A 6 -14.09 13.58 -30.16
CA ARG A 6 -13.48 13.16 -31.42
C ARG A 6 -12.53 11.97 -31.22
N THR A 7 -12.40 11.16 -32.28
CA THR A 7 -11.48 10.01 -32.32
C THR A 7 -10.28 10.37 -33.17
N TYR A 8 -9.10 9.99 -32.68
CA TYR A 8 -7.82 10.21 -33.34
C TYR A 8 -7.02 8.92 -33.35
N ARG A 9 -6.34 8.63 -34.45
CA ARG A 9 -5.35 7.54 -34.48
C ARG A 9 -4.06 8.00 -33.81
N ALA A 10 -3.53 7.19 -32.91
CA ALA A 10 -2.33 7.53 -32.17
C ALA A 10 -1.54 6.29 -31.75
N ARG A 11 -0.22 6.41 -31.74
CA ARG A 11 0.68 5.39 -31.21
C ARG A 11 0.95 5.67 -29.73
N ILE A 12 0.94 4.61 -28.94
CA ILE A 12 1.20 4.67 -27.48
C ILE A 12 2.70 4.56 -27.23
N GLU A 13 3.28 5.58 -26.60
CA GLU A 13 4.74 5.70 -26.40
C GLU A 13 5.22 5.14 -25.05
N GLY A 14 4.36 5.10 -24.03
CA GLY A 14 4.71 4.68 -22.68
C GLY A 14 3.54 4.78 -21.72
N TYR A 15 3.83 4.94 -20.42
CA TYR A 15 2.82 4.96 -19.36
C TYR A 15 2.96 6.17 -18.44
N THR A 16 1.84 6.62 -17.88
CA THR A 16 1.82 7.56 -16.75
C THR A 16 2.09 6.83 -15.44
N SER A 17 2.30 7.60 -14.36
CA SER A 17 2.38 7.07 -12.99
C SER A 17 1.12 6.32 -12.53
N GLU A 18 -0.02 6.55 -13.16
CA GLU A 18 -1.31 5.88 -12.88
C GLU A 18 -1.58 4.71 -13.82
N GLY A 19 -0.61 4.34 -14.68
CA GLY A 19 -0.75 3.23 -15.62
C GLY A 19 -1.58 3.52 -16.87
N LEU A 20 -1.84 4.79 -17.17
CA LEU A 20 -2.48 5.17 -18.43
C LEU A 20 -1.43 5.17 -19.56
N GLY A 21 -1.80 4.68 -20.75
CA GLY A 21 -0.97 4.85 -21.94
C GLY A 21 -0.76 6.32 -22.27
N VAL A 22 0.42 6.67 -22.77
CA VAL A 22 0.76 8.03 -23.21
C VAL A 22 0.88 8.06 -24.72
N ALA A 23 0.12 8.93 -25.36
CA ALA A 23 0.21 9.24 -26.79
C ALA A 23 0.43 10.76 -27.00
N ARG A 24 0.80 11.14 -28.21
CA ARG A 24 0.82 12.55 -28.65
C ARG A 24 -0.10 12.75 -29.85
N ILE A 25 -0.96 13.75 -29.76
CA ILE A 25 -1.85 14.18 -30.85
C ILE A 25 -1.64 15.68 -31.04
N ASP A 26 -1.21 16.08 -32.23
CA ASP A 26 -0.86 17.47 -32.56
C ASP A 26 0.11 18.11 -31.55
N GLY A 27 1.09 17.32 -31.07
CA GLY A 27 2.09 17.75 -30.08
C GLY A 27 1.60 17.76 -28.62
N GLN A 28 0.31 17.60 -28.36
CA GLN A 28 -0.26 17.55 -27.02
C GLN A 28 -0.26 16.13 -26.46
N ALA A 29 0.12 15.97 -25.17
CA ALA A 29 0.04 14.67 -24.48
C ALA A 29 -1.41 14.23 -24.28
N VAL A 30 -1.69 12.96 -24.57
CA VAL A 30 -2.99 12.33 -24.38
C VAL A 30 -2.79 11.08 -23.51
N PHE A 31 -3.50 11.03 -22.39
CA PHE A 31 -3.47 9.91 -21.45
C PHE A 31 -4.63 8.96 -21.75
N VAL A 32 -4.30 7.73 -22.13
CA VAL A 32 -5.26 6.79 -22.73
C VAL A 32 -5.51 5.61 -21.81
N HIS A 33 -6.75 5.45 -21.39
CA HIS A 33 -7.15 4.31 -20.55
C HIS A 33 -6.98 2.99 -21.28
N ARG A 34 -6.31 2.04 -20.65
CA ARG A 34 -6.09 0.64 -21.07
C ARG A 34 -5.38 0.51 -22.43
N ALA A 35 -4.55 1.45 -22.79
CA ALA A 35 -3.66 1.36 -23.94
C ALA A 35 -2.29 0.86 -23.47
N LEU A 36 -1.64 0.05 -24.30
CA LEU A 36 -0.29 -0.47 -24.04
C LEU A 36 0.73 0.21 -24.93
N ARG A 37 1.93 0.35 -24.40
CA ARG A 37 3.08 0.83 -25.14
C ARG A 37 3.30 0.04 -26.44
N GLY A 38 3.54 0.76 -27.54
CA GLY A 38 3.75 0.20 -28.86
C GLY A 38 2.47 -0.04 -29.66
N GLU A 39 1.28 0.11 -29.08
CA GLU A 39 0.02 -0.02 -29.82
C GLU A 39 -0.24 1.17 -30.74
N ASP A 40 -0.85 0.89 -31.87
CA ASP A 40 -1.49 1.86 -32.74
C ASP A 40 -3.01 1.73 -32.58
N CYS A 41 -3.65 2.79 -32.09
CA CYS A 41 -5.07 2.73 -31.71
C CYS A 41 -5.85 3.95 -32.12
N ASP A 42 -7.16 3.76 -32.31
CA ASP A 42 -8.13 4.84 -32.32
C ASP A 42 -8.48 5.24 -30.88
N VAL A 43 -8.23 6.50 -30.53
CA VAL A 43 -8.42 7.06 -29.21
C VAL A 43 -9.57 8.07 -29.23
N LEU A 44 -10.65 7.78 -28.51
CA LEU A 44 -11.74 8.72 -28.27
C LEU A 44 -11.36 9.67 -27.14
N ILE A 45 -11.35 10.97 -27.41
CA ILE A 45 -11.06 12.01 -26.42
C ILE A 45 -12.26 12.22 -25.49
N LEU A 46 -12.05 12.01 -24.19
CA LEU A 46 -13.08 12.16 -23.15
C LEU A 46 -13.05 13.52 -22.48
N LYS A 47 -11.83 14.08 -22.30
CA LYS A 47 -11.61 15.35 -21.60
C LYS A 47 -10.38 16.03 -22.15
N VAL A 48 -10.45 17.35 -22.32
CA VAL A 48 -9.30 18.19 -22.72
C VAL A 48 -8.99 19.15 -21.59
N LEU A 49 -7.70 19.27 -21.24
CA LEU A 49 -7.13 20.24 -20.33
C LEU A 49 -6.17 21.15 -21.08
N LYS A 50 -5.68 22.21 -20.43
CA LYS A 50 -4.74 23.19 -21.05
C LYS A 50 -3.50 22.52 -21.68
N ASN A 51 -2.90 21.55 -20.98
CA ASN A 51 -1.62 20.95 -21.37
C ASN A 51 -1.69 19.45 -21.67
N ALA A 52 -2.87 18.81 -21.56
CA ALA A 52 -3.05 17.39 -21.78
C ALA A 52 -4.50 17.06 -22.11
N ALA A 53 -4.74 15.88 -22.66
CA ALA A 53 -6.08 15.33 -22.82
C ALA A 53 -6.18 13.92 -22.23
N PHE A 54 -7.39 13.45 -22.00
CA PHE A 54 -7.69 12.10 -21.56
C PHE A 54 -8.57 11.41 -22.58
N GLY A 55 -8.22 10.18 -22.93
CA GLY A 55 -8.95 9.39 -23.90
C GLY A 55 -9.10 7.93 -23.45
N LYS A 56 -9.83 7.18 -24.25
CA LYS A 56 -9.93 5.73 -24.13
C LYS A 56 -9.74 5.09 -25.50
N VAL A 57 -9.21 3.88 -25.51
CA VAL A 57 -9.14 3.07 -26.73
C VAL A 57 -10.54 2.74 -27.21
N VAL A 58 -10.80 2.94 -28.51
CA VAL A 58 -12.00 2.50 -29.22
C VAL A 58 -11.69 1.27 -30.06
N GLN A 59 -10.55 1.30 -30.77
CA GLN A 59 -10.08 0.20 -31.59
C GLN A 59 -8.56 0.11 -31.50
N VAL A 60 -8.04 -1.09 -31.43
CA VAL A 60 -6.60 -1.38 -31.55
C VAL A 60 -6.37 -1.89 -32.96
N HIS A 61 -5.51 -1.23 -33.75
CA HIS A 61 -5.12 -1.63 -35.10
C HIS A 61 -3.91 -2.55 -35.08
N GLU A 62 -2.90 -2.17 -34.29
CA GLU A 62 -1.69 -2.97 -34.06
C GLU A 62 -1.57 -3.23 -32.56
N PRO A 63 -1.93 -4.44 -32.09
CA PRO A 63 -1.85 -4.76 -30.68
C PRO A 63 -0.39 -4.95 -30.24
N SER A 64 -0.10 -4.55 -29.00
CA SER A 64 1.16 -4.89 -28.35
C SER A 64 1.26 -6.42 -28.15
N PRO A 65 2.44 -7.03 -28.32
CA PRO A 65 2.64 -8.45 -28.03
C PRO A 65 2.38 -8.81 -26.55
N TYR A 66 2.39 -7.80 -25.69
CA TYR A 66 2.15 -7.93 -24.26
C TYR A 66 0.66 -7.79 -23.88
N ARG A 67 -0.23 -7.54 -24.85
CA ARG A 67 -1.68 -7.46 -24.58
C ARG A 67 -2.25 -8.82 -24.22
N ARG A 68 -3.08 -8.85 -23.17
CA ARG A 68 -3.80 -10.05 -22.71
C ARG A 68 -5.28 -9.72 -22.51
N GLU A 69 -6.13 -10.73 -22.69
CA GLU A 69 -7.51 -10.63 -22.24
C GLU A 69 -7.52 -10.66 -20.70
N PRO A 70 -8.24 -9.71 -20.07
CA PRO A 70 -8.35 -9.70 -18.62
C PRO A 70 -9.02 -10.97 -18.08
N ASP A 71 -8.37 -11.65 -17.15
CA ASP A 71 -8.86 -12.85 -16.49
C ASP A 71 -9.90 -12.57 -15.38
N CYS A 72 -10.12 -11.31 -15.03
CA CYS A 72 -11.10 -10.87 -14.03
C CYS A 72 -12.34 -10.28 -14.71
N PRO A 73 -13.55 -10.84 -14.49
CA PRO A 73 -14.79 -10.34 -15.13
C PRO A 73 -15.20 -8.94 -14.63
N TRP A 74 -14.62 -8.51 -13.50
CA TRP A 74 -14.88 -7.19 -12.91
C TRP A 74 -13.88 -6.12 -13.37
N TYR A 75 -12.86 -6.52 -14.14
CA TYR A 75 -11.83 -5.58 -14.59
C TYR A 75 -12.46 -4.42 -15.39
N GLY A 76 -12.03 -3.21 -15.02
CA GLY A 76 -12.54 -1.97 -15.62
C GLY A 76 -13.89 -1.48 -15.10
N ARG A 77 -14.57 -2.28 -14.29
CA ARG A 77 -15.72 -1.85 -13.47
C ARG A 77 -15.28 -1.64 -12.02
N CYS A 78 -14.60 -2.62 -11.45
CA CYS A 78 -13.93 -2.53 -10.15
C CYS A 78 -12.67 -1.67 -10.26
N GLY A 79 -12.41 -0.82 -9.25
CA GLY A 79 -11.23 0.06 -9.18
C GLY A 79 -9.99 -0.59 -8.55
N GLY A 80 -9.98 -1.91 -8.37
CA GLY A 80 -8.90 -2.61 -7.64
C GLY A 80 -7.66 -2.93 -8.46
N CYS A 81 -7.74 -2.94 -9.80
CA CYS A 81 -6.63 -3.30 -10.70
C CYS A 81 -6.54 -2.34 -11.89
N ASP A 82 -5.29 -2.07 -12.30
CA ASP A 82 -4.96 -1.20 -13.44
C ASP A 82 -4.43 -2.00 -14.64
N PHE A 83 -3.73 -3.14 -14.40
CA PHE A 83 -2.86 -3.80 -15.38
C PHE A 83 -3.27 -5.22 -15.79
N ARG A 84 -4.54 -5.65 -15.56
CA ARG A 84 -4.96 -7.00 -15.97
C ARG A 84 -5.14 -7.20 -17.49
N HIS A 85 -4.92 -6.18 -18.29
CA HIS A 85 -4.97 -6.22 -19.75
C HIS A 85 -3.58 -6.34 -20.39
N MET A 86 -2.53 -6.45 -19.58
CA MET A 86 -1.15 -6.67 -20.03
C MET A 86 -0.55 -7.89 -19.32
N ASP A 87 0.49 -8.46 -19.91
CA ASP A 87 1.22 -9.53 -19.26
C ASP A 87 2.15 -9.01 -18.16
N ARG A 88 2.74 -9.94 -17.45
CA ARG A 88 3.57 -9.66 -16.29
C ARG A 88 4.86 -8.93 -16.64
N GLU A 89 5.44 -9.23 -17.79
CA GLU A 89 6.69 -8.61 -18.25
C GLU A 89 6.50 -7.11 -18.46
N GLU A 90 5.44 -6.73 -19.17
CA GLU A 90 5.15 -5.32 -19.44
C GLU A 90 4.69 -4.56 -18.19
N GLU A 91 3.95 -5.22 -17.28
CA GLU A 91 3.62 -4.65 -15.99
C GLU A 91 4.87 -4.29 -15.19
N LEU A 92 5.83 -5.20 -15.09
CA LEU A 92 7.10 -4.98 -14.38
C LEU A 92 7.95 -3.91 -15.07
N TYR A 93 8.00 -3.91 -16.41
CA TYR A 93 8.65 -2.85 -17.17
C TYR A 93 8.05 -1.47 -16.83
N ALA A 94 6.74 -1.33 -16.90
CA ALA A 94 6.05 -0.07 -16.61
C ALA A 94 6.34 0.43 -15.18
N LYS A 95 6.32 -0.46 -14.20
CA LYS A 95 6.61 -0.15 -12.80
C LYS A 95 8.06 0.25 -12.57
N ARG A 96 9.02 -0.50 -13.13
CA ARG A 96 10.45 -0.16 -13.05
C ARG A 96 10.73 1.20 -13.68
N GLN A 97 10.17 1.43 -14.88
CA GLN A 97 10.33 2.69 -15.61
C GLN A 97 9.74 3.87 -14.85
N ARG A 98 8.61 3.68 -14.15
CA ARG A 98 8.03 4.72 -13.30
C ARG A 98 8.99 5.17 -12.19
N VAL A 99 9.68 4.22 -11.52
CA VAL A 99 10.67 4.55 -10.48
C VAL A 99 11.87 5.26 -11.10
N GLN A 100 12.41 4.72 -12.20
CA GLN A 100 13.56 5.26 -12.91
C GLN A 100 13.29 6.71 -13.40
N ASP A 101 12.14 6.93 -14.04
CA ASP A 101 11.75 8.26 -14.54
C ASP A 101 11.55 9.27 -13.41
N ALA A 102 11.00 8.85 -12.28
CA ALA A 102 10.83 9.72 -11.12
C ALA A 102 12.19 10.15 -10.56
N LEU A 103 13.11 9.21 -10.32
CA LEU A 103 14.45 9.49 -9.81
C LEU A 103 15.22 10.43 -10.74
N HIS A 104 15.15 10.19 -12.05
CA HIS A 104 15.86 11.01 -13.05
C HIS A 104 15.21 12.39 -13.22
N ARG A 105 13.89 12.44 -13.56
CA ARG A 105 13.23 13.70 -13.98
C ARG A 105 12.85 14.60 -12.80
N ILE A 106 12.47 14.04 -11.66
CA ILE A 106 12.08 14.81 -10.47
C ILE A 106 13.24 14.91 -9.50
N GLY A 107 13.92 13.78 -9.24
CA GLY A 107 15.02 13.69 -8.29
C GLY A 107 16.31 14.32 -8.79
N GLY A 108 16.48 14.44 -10.11
CA GLY A 108 17.74 14.89 -10.73
C GLY A 108 18.90 13.93 -10.44
N SER A 109 18.61 12.65 -10.26
CA SER A 109 19.56 11.60 -9.91
C SER A 109 19.75 10.62 -11.06
N ASP A 110 21.01 10.32 -11.38
CA ASP A 110 21.35 9.33 -12.42
C ASP A 110 21.43 7.89 -11.90
N VAL A 111 21.02 7.65 -10.65
CA VAL A 111 21.00 6.30 -10.08
C VAL A 111 20.07 5.40 -10.89
N SER A 112 20.56 4.23 -11.28
CA SER A 112 19.77 3.23 -11.99
C SER A 112 18.99 2.36 -11.00
N VAL A 113 17.76 2.02 -11.35
CA VAL A 113 16.99 0.97 -10.64
C VAL A 113 17.63 -0.38 -11.00
N GLU A 114 18.43 -0.92 -10.07
CA GLU A 114 19.25 -2.10 -10.28
C GLU A 114 18.42 -3.39 -10.45
N ALA A 115 17.29 -3.45 -9.74
CA ALA A 115 16.39 -4.61 -9.79
C ALA A 115 14.92 -4.19 -9.61
N ILE A 116 14.01 -5.02 -10.15
CA ILE A 116 12.61 -5.07 -9.76
C ILE A 116 12.29 -6.47 -9.24
N TYR A 117 11.94 -6.57 -7.97
CA TYR A 117 11.56 -7.82 -7.34
C TYR A 117 10.05 -8.02 -7.47
N SER A 118 9.65 -9.25 -7.79
CA SER A 118 8.24 -9.60 -7.95
C SER A 118 7.95 -11.00 -7.43
N GLY A 119 6.73 -11.25 -7.02
CA GLY A 119 6.25 -12.54 -6.53
C GLY A 119 4.98 -12.99 -7.25
N GLU A 120 4.26 -13.89 -6.60
CA GLU A 120 2.98 -14.43 -7.09
C GLU A 120 1.97 -13.30 -7.31
N PRO A 121 1.37 -13.17 -8.51
CA PRO A 121 0.46 -12.06 -8.83
C PRO A 121 -0.97 -12.26 -8.35
N LEU A 122 -1.32 -13.45 -7.85
CA LEU A 122 -2.66 -13.81 -7.40
C LEU A 122 -2.67 -14.11 -5.90
N HIS A 123 -3.81 -13.88 -5.26
CA HIS A 123 -4.07 -14.26 -3.87
C HIS A 123 -3.03 -13.76 -2.84
N TYR A 124 -2.30 -12.71 -3.19
CA TYR A 124 -1.22 -12.18 -2.34
C TYR A 124 -1.74 -11.29 -1.19
N ARG A 125 -2.93 -10.69 -1.35
CA ARG A 125 -3.45 -9.74 -0.35
C ARG A 125 -3.90 -10.46 0.91
N ASN A 126 -3.18 -10.22 1.99
CA ASN A 126 -3.47 -10.76 3.31
C ASN A 126 -4.48 -9.92 4.11
N LYS A 127 -4.92 -8.77 3.58
CA LYS A 127 -5.89 -7.88 4.19
C LYS A 127 -6.91 -7.41 3.16
N SER A 128 -8.19 -7.63 3.45
CA SER A 128 -9.33 -7.21 2.64
C SER A 128 -10.26 -6.31 3.42
N GLN A 129 -10.84 -5.34 2.73
CA GLN A 129 -11.85 -4.43 3.27
C GLN A 129 -12.97 -4.35 2.23
N TYR A 130 -14.10 -4.99 2.54
CA TYR A 130 -15.27 -4.99 1.67
C TYR A 130 -16.27 -3.97 2.18
N PRO A 131 -16.51 -2.86 1.48
CA PRO A 131 -17.62 -1.97 1.79
C PRO A 131 -18.97 -2.68 1.61
N VAL A 132 -19.95 -2.26 2.40
CA VAL A 132 -21.36 -2.66 2.30
C VAL A 132 -22.15 -1.43 1.84
N SER A 133 -22.86 -1.53 0.70
CA SER A 133 -23.73 -0.45 0.22
C SER A 133 -25.04 -0.39 1.01
N ALA A 134 -25.77 0.72 0.89
CA ALA A 134 -27.04 0.93 1.59
C ALA A 134 -28.09 -0.14 1.32
N ASP A 135 -28.09 -0.72 0.10
CA ASP A 135 -28.92 -1.82 -0.34
C ASP A 135 -28.38 -3.22 0.03
N GLY A 136 -27.30 -3.27 0.83
CA GLY A 136 -26.73 -4.51 1.36
C GLY A 136 -25.79 -5.26 0.41
N GLN A 137 -25.38 -4.67 -0.72
CA GLN A 137 -24.39 -5.30 -1.58
C GLN A 137 -23.00 -5.23 -0.94
N VAL A 138 -22.18 -6.27 -1.16
CA VAL A 138 -20.81 -6.39 -0.66
C VAL A 138 -19.85 -6.53 -1.84
N GLY A 139 -18.81 -5.70 -1.89
CA GLY A 139 -17.89 -5.74 -3.03
C GLY A 139 -16.74 -4.74 -2.89
N PHE A 140 -16.38 -4.07 -4.00
CA PHE A 140 -15.35 -3.02 -4.01
C PHE A 140 -15.85 -1.79 -4.76
N TYR A 141 -15.25 -0.64 -4.51
CA TYR A 141 -15.62 0.58 -5.21
C TYR A 141 -15.07 0.63 -6.65
N LYS A 142 -15.86 1.24 -7.53
CA LYS A 142 -15.40 1.68 -8.84
C LYS A 142 -14.31 2.74 -8.67
N ALA A 143 -13.34 2.74 -9.56
CA ALA A 143 -12.23 3.71 -9.53
C ALA A 143 -12.73 5.15 -9.39
N ARG A 144 -12.16 5.90 -8.44
CA ARG A 144 -12.47 7.31 -8.14
C ARG A 144 -13.95 7.57 -7.83
N SER A 145 -14.64 6.61 -7.23
CA SER A 145 -16.07 6.66 -6.93
C SER A 145 -16.39 5.87 -5.67
N HIS A 146 -17.50 6.23 -5.00
CA HIS A 146 -18.11 5.43 -3.94
C HIS A 146 -19.21 4.49 -4.48
N GLN A 147 -19.33 4.35 -5.80
CA GLN A 147 -20.24 3.38 -6.40
C GLN A 147 -19.67 1.97 -6.19
N LEU A 148 -20.43 1.12 -5.50
CA LEU A 148 -20.03 -0.25 -5.23
C LEU A 148 -20.20 -1.12 -6.49
N VAL A 149 -19.24 -2.01 -6.72
CA VAL A 149 -19.27 -3.10 -7.69
C VAL A 149 -19.35 -4.39 -6.88
N PRO A 150 -20.41 -5.20 -7.00
CA PRO A 150 -20.60 -6.42 -6.20
C PRO A 150 -19.68 -7.54 -6.72
N VAL A 151 -18.44 -7.52 -6.26
CA VAL A 151 -17.42 -8.50 -6.64
C VAL A 151 -17.59 -9.76 -5.81
N GLU A 152 -17.91 -10.88 -6.45
CA GLU A 152 -18.09 -12.18 -5.78
C GLU A 152 -16.77 -12.86 -5.47
N ARG A 153 -15.83 -12.81 -6.41
CA ARG A 153 -14.49 -13.40 -6.31
C ARG A 153 -13.44 -12.40 -6.75
N CYS A 154 -12.41 -12.24 -5.95
CA CYS A 154 -11.30 -11.33 -6.24
C CYS A 154 -9.99 -12.11 -6.35
N LEU A 155 -9.38 -12.08 -7.52
CA LEU A 155 -8.13 -12.79 -7.79
C LEU A 155 -6.93 -12.29 -6.96
N LEU A 156 -7.02 -11.09 -6.37
CA LEU A 156 -5.95 -10.55 -5.53
C LEU A 156 -6.06 -10.98 -4.07
N GLN A 157 -7.30 -11.21 -3.57
CA GLN A 157 -7.55 -11.53 -2.17
C GLN A 157 -7.25 -13.02 -1.89
N LYS A 158 -6.82 -13.33 -0.67
CA LYS A 158 -6.76 -14.72 -0.21
C LYS A 158 -8.17 -15.31 -0.16
N PRO A 159 -8.36 -16.61 -0.47
CA PRO A 159 -9.69 -17.25 -0.53
C PRO A 159 -10.57 -17.06 0.73
N PRO A 160 -10.04 -17.05 1.97
CA PRO A 160 -10.84 -16.78 3.17
C PRO A 160 -11.58 -15.43 3.12
N ALA A 161 -11.05 -14.43 2.41
CA ALA A 161 -11.67 -13.12 2.32
C ALA A 161 -12.99 -13.17 1.52
N ASP A 162 -13.01 -13.86 0.38
CA ASP A 162 -14.20 -14.04 -0.42
C ASP A 162 -15.24 -14.91 0.31
N ALA A 163 -14.80 -15.96 1.03
CA ALA A 163 -15.68 -16.80 1.83
C ALA A 163 -16.36 -16.03 2.98
N ALA A 164 -15.61 -15.16 3.66
CA ALA A 164 -16.17 -14.27 4.69
C ALA A 164 -17.17 -13.26 4.11
N ALA A 165 -16.89 -12.73 2.90
CA ALA A 165 -17.82 -11.84 2.20
C ALA A 165 -19.13 -12.55 1.82
N ASP A 166 -19.05 -13.82 1.38
CA ASP A 166 -20.25 -14.64 1.11
C ASP A 166 -21.07 -14.91 2.38
N ALA A 167 -20.41 -15.17 3.50
CA ALA A 167 -21.09 -15.33 4.80
C ALA A 167 -21.82 -14.03 5.21
N LEU A 168 -21.18 -12.87 5.00
CA LEU A 168 -21.80 -11.58 5.27
C LEU A 168 -23.01 -11.33 4.35
N ARG A 169 -22.93 -11.66 3.05
CA ARG A 169 -24.07 -11.56 2.11
C ARG A 169 -25.25 -12.40 2.59
N ARG A 170 -25.01 -13.66 2.97
CA ARG A 170 -26.06 -14.55 3.52
C ARG A 170 -26.67 -13.99 4.80
N TYR A 171 -25.86 -13.43 5.69
CA TYR A 171 -26.35 -12.80 6.91
C TYR A 171 -27.25 -11.58 6.59
N ILE A 172 -26.82 -10.69 5.69
CA ILE A 172 -27.59 -9.52 5.25
C ILE A 172 -28.95 -9.95 4.67
N GLU A 173 -28.95 -10.93 3.80
CA GLU A 173 -30.14 -11.45 3.14
C GLU A 173 -31.11 -12.10 4.14
N THR A 174 -30.60 -12.95 5.05
CA THR A 174 -31.40 -13.68 6.02
C THR A 174 -32.04 -12.76 7.05
N TYR A 175 -31.26 -11.83 7.61
CA TYR A 175 -31.70 -11.00 8.74
C TYR A 175 -32.09 -9.58 8.33
N ARG A 176 -31.99 -9.25 7.03
CA ARG A 176 -32.36 -7.95 6.44
C ARG A 176 -31.67 -6.78 7.14
N VAL A 177 -30.41 -6.96 7.48
CA VAL A 177 -29.60 -5.92 8.16
C VAL A 177 -29.20 -4.85 7.15
N PRO A 178 -29.56 -3.56 7.37
CA PRO A 178 -29.28 -2.53 6.38
C PRO A 178 -27.80 -2.16 6.34
N GLY A 179 -27.29 -1.92 5.12
CA GLY A 179 -25.99 -1.31 4.94
C GLY A 179 -26.03 0.18 5.27
N TYR A 180 -24.86 0.75 5.59
CA TYR A 180 -24.71 2.17 5.91
C TYR A 180 -24.67 3.03 4.63
N ASP A 181 -25.51 4.06 4.60
CA ASP A 181 -25.51 5.07 3.56
C ASP A 181 -24.74 6.32 4.03
N GLU A 182 -23.62 6.61 3.41
CA GLU A 182 -22.76 7.76 3.73
C GLU A 182 -23.47 9.12 3.52
N LYS A 183 -24.44 9.19 2.58
CA LYS A 183 -25.16 10.43 2.27
C LYS A 183 -26.21 10.77 3.33
N THR A 184 -27.01 9.77 3.68
CA THR A 184 -28.07 9.93 4.69
C THR A 184 -27.60 9.67 6.10
N ARG A 185 -26.42 9.06 6.28
CA ARG A 185 -25.84 8.61 7.57
C ARG A 185 -26.72 7.62 8.32
N ARG A 186 -27.53 6.86 7.58
CA ARG A 186 -28.44 5.83 8.11
C ARG A 186 -27.96 4.43 7.71
N GLY A 187 -28.43 3.42 8.44
CA GLY A 187 -28.03 2.03 8.26
C GLY A 187 -26.92 1.62 9.23
N LEU A 188 -26.57 0.34 9.22
CA LEU A 188 -25.75 -0.27 10.25
C LEU A 188 -24.41 -0.78 9.71
N LEU A 189 -24.42 -1.70 8.72
CA LEU A 189 -23.20 -2.36 8.23
C LEU A 189 -22.39 -1.43 7.34
N ARG A 190 -21.12 -1.19 7.70
CA ARG A 190 -20.21 -0.35 6.92
C ARG A 190 -19.24 -1.16 6.08
N HIS A 191 -18.49 -2.05 6.72
CA HIS A 191 -17.45 -2.85 6.06
C HIS A 191 -17.30 -4.22 6.71
N LEU A 192 -16.84 -5.17 5.91
CA LEU A 192 -16.20 -6.39 6.40
C LEU A 192 -14.69 -6.22 6.24
N TYR A 193 -13.96 -6.39 7.32
CA TYR A 193 -12.51 -6.44 7.34
C TYR A 193 -12.08 -7.86 7.64
N ILE A 194 -11.12 -8.38 6.91
CA ILE A 194 -10.47 -9.66 7.20
C ILE A 194 -8.98 -9.55 6.97
N ARG A 195 -8.22 -10.13 7.89
CA ARG A 195 -6.79 -10.33 7.77
C ARG A 195 -6.47 -11.82 7.89
N THR A 196 -5.66 -12.34 6.96
CA THR A 196 -5.23 -13.73 6.94
C THR A 196 -3.72 -13.78 7.00
N ASN A 197 -3.16 -14.51 7.98
CA ASN A 197 -1.71 -14.67 8.14
C ASN A 197 -1.12 -15.69 7.15
N GLN A 198 0.19 -15.92 7.23
CA GLN A 198 0.89 -16.87 6.37
C GLN A 198 0.49 -18.33 6.66
N ALA A 199 0.06 -18.64 7.86
CA ALA A 199 -0.46 -19.97 8.23
C ALA A 199 -1.92 -20.23 7.80
N GLY A 200 -2.57 -19.26 7.11
CA GLY A 200 -3.97 -19.38 6.68
C GLY A 200 -5.00 -18.97 7.73
N GLN A 201 -4.60 -18.67 8.96
CA GLN A 201 -5.49 -18.24 10.02
C GLN A 201 -6.03 -16.83 9.75
N SER A 202 -7.27 -16.54 10.15
CA SER A 202 -7.95 -15.28 9.87
C SER A 202 -8.51 -14.59 11.10
N LEU A 203 -8.33 -13.26 11.17
CA LEU A 203 -9.03 -12.35 12.07
C LEU A 203 -10.05 -11.56 11.27
N ILE A 204 -11.32 -11.64 11.67
CA ILE A 204 -12.43 -11.01 10.95
C ILE A 204 -13.02 -9.90 11.83
N CYS A 205 -13.27 -8.72 11.23
CA CYS A 205 -13.94 -7.63 11.92
C CYS A 205 -15.14 -7.13 11.09
N VAL A 206 -16.30 -7.07 11.72
CA VAL A 206 -17.51 -6.47 11.14
C VAL A 206 -17.61 -5.03 11.64
N LEU A 207 -17.53 -4.07 10.74
CA LEU A 207 -17.56 -2.63 11.06
C LEU A 207 -18.98 -2.09 10.92
N VAL A 208 -19.47 -1.45 11.97
CA VAL A 208 -20.85 -0.97 12.07
C VAL A 208 -20.95 0.49 12.46
N ASN A 209 -22.04 1.14 12.05
CA ASN A 209 -22.48 2.46 12.49
C ASN A 209 -23.43 2.31 13.69
N GLY A 210 -22.95 1.73 14.79
CA GLY A 210 -23.76 1.45 15.98
C GLY A 210 -23.01 0.59 16.98
N LYS A 211 -23.58 0.41 18.18
CA LYS A 211 -22.91 -0.32 19.26
C LYS A 211 -23.21 -1.82 19.27
N LYS A 212 -24.23 -2.28 18.53
CA LYS A 212 -24.68 -3.67 18.50
C LYS A 212 -25.00 -4.11 17.08
N LEU A 213 -24.79 -5.38 16.81
CA LEU A 213 -25.20 -6.04 15.59
C LEU A 213 -26.39 -6.98 15.92
N PRO A 214 -27.52 -6.94 15.18
CA PRO A 214 -28.57 -7.94 15.36
C PRO A 214 -28.03 -9.34 15.11
N HIS A 215 -28.53 -10.34 15.81
CA HIS A 215 -28.15 -11.75 15.59
C HIS A 215 -26.62 -11.96 15.59
N GLU A 216 -25.91 -11.39 16.56
CA GLU A 216 -24.45 -11.53 16.67
C GLU A 216 -23.97 -12.98 16.73
N PRO A 217 -24.60 -13.89 17.50
CA PRO A 217 -24.18 -15.30 17.53
C PRO A 217 -24.28 -15.99 16.16
N GLU A 218 -25.32 -15.70 15.41
CA GLU A 218 -25.54 -16.26 14.07
C GLU A 218 -24.51 -15.70 13.06
N MET A 219 -24.18 -14.41 13.12
CA MET A 219 -23.11 -13.83 12.32
C MET A 219 -21.78 -14.52 12.61
N VAL A 220 -21.41 -14.67 13.88
CA VAL A 220 -20.20 -15.37 14.30
C VAL A 220 -20.19 -16.81 13.78
N SER A 221 -21.32 -17.51 13.90
CA SER A 221 -21.46 -18.90 13.41
C SER A 221 -21.25 -18.98 11.89
N LEU A 222 -21.89 -18.09 11.11
CA LEU A 222 -21.76 -18.05 9.65
C LEU A 222 -20.32 -17.77 9.21
N LEU A 223 -19.65 -16.81 9.85
CA LEU A 223 -18.26 -16.48 9.53
C LEU A 223 -17.30 -17.64 9.84
N ARG A 224 -17.47 -18.30 10.99
CA ARG A 224 -16.65 -19.46 11.38
C ARG A 224 -16.88 -20.69 10.51
N GLN A 225 -18.10 -20.91 10.06
CA GLN A 225 -18.41 -22.00 9.11
C GLN A 225 -17.80 -21.74 7.74
N ALA A 226 -17.83 -20.49 7.27
CA ALA A 226 -17.27 -20.11 5.97
C ALA A 226 -15.73 -20.04 5.97
N VAL A 227 -15.14 -19.70 7.11
CA VAL A 227 -13.69 -19.60 7.31
C VAL A 227 -13.30 -20.40 8.56
N PRO A 228 -13.08 -21.71 8.44
CA PRO A 228 -12.79 -22.58 9.59
C PRO A 228 -11.55 -22.16 10.38
N GLU A 229 -10.54 -21.62 9.71
CA GLU A 229 -9.28 -21.14 10.33
C GLU A 229 -9.41 -19.74 10.96
N THR A 230 -10.63 -19.29 11.28
CA THR A 230 -10.86 -18.05 12.02
C THR A 230 -10.37 -18.17 13.46
N VAL A 231 -9.46 -17.29 13.86
CA VAL A 231 -8.96 -17.19 15.24
C VAL A 231 -9.79 -16.24 16.10
N GLY A 232 -10.44 -15.28 15.47
CA GLY A 232 -11.29 -14.32 16.16
C GLY A 232 -12.26 -13.56 15.28
N VAL A 233 -13.37 -13.15 15.87
CA VAL A 233 -14.39 -12.28 15.27
C VAL A 233 -14.57 -11.06 16.17
N VAL A 234 -14.41 -9.88 15.59
CA VAL A 234 -14.44 -8.60 16.29
C VAL A 234 -15.56 -7.72 15.72
N LEU A 235 -16.24 -6.98 16.56
CA LEU A 235 -17.13 -5.89 16.18
C LEU A 235 -16.34 -4.57 16.26
N GLY A 236 -16.24 -3.85 15.16
CA GLY A 236 -15.70 -2.51 15.13
C GLY A 236 -16.81 -1.48 15.07
N VAL A 237 -16.84 -0.55 16.03
CA VAL A 237 -17.82 0.55 16.10
C VAL A 237 -17.23 1.80 15.50
N ASN A 238 -17.72 2.21 14.33
CA ASN A 238 -17.32 3.45 13.69
C ASN A 238 -18.54 4.29 13.33
N THR A 239 -18.89 5.23 14.21
CA THR A 239 -20.02 6.16 14.05
C THR A 239 -19.58 7.51 13.48
N GLN A 240 -18.28 7.70 13.21
CA GLN A 240 -17.77 8.96 12.68
C GLN A 240 -18.21 9.17 11.23
N PRO A 241 -18.63 10.39 10.85
CA PRO A 241 -19.05 10.71 9.49
C PRO A 241 -17.85 10.97 8.56
N THR A 242 -16.80 10.18 8.69
CA THR A 242 -15.56 10.28 7.90
C THR A 242 -15.42 9.08 6.98
N GLY A 243 -14.61 9.22 5.93
CA GLY A 243 -14.22 8.10 5.05
C GLY A 243 -13.25 7.10 5.69
N ALA A 244 -12.84 7.30 6.95
CA ALA A 244 -12.00 6.34 7.65
C ALA A 244 -12.77 5.04 7.90
N ILE A 245 -12.23 3.92 7.44
CA ILE A 245 -12.83 2.59 7.60
C ILE A 245 -12.63 2.11 9.04
N LEU A 246 -11.39 2.13 9.50
CA LEU A 246 -11.00 1.74 10.86
C LEU A 246 -11.00 2.98 11.77
N GLY A 247 -11.35 2.77 13.03
CA GLY A 247 -11.42 3.81 14.05
C GLY A 247 -12.57 3.52 15.02
N GLY A 248 -12.56 4.20 16.17
CA GLY A 248 -13.57 3.98 17.22
C GLY A 248 -13.22 2.80 18.13
N GLU A 249 -14.24 2.12 18.64
CA GLU A 249 -14.11 1.05 19.63
C GLU A 249 -14.15 -0.33 18.97
N TYR A 250 -13.43 -1.29 19.55
CA TYR A 250 -13.43 -2.69 19.12
C TYR A 250 -13.89 -3.58 20.27
N ARG A 251 -14.75 -4.57 19.98
CA ARG A 251 -15.25 -5.56 20.94
C ARG A 251 -15.13 -6.95 20.35
N THR A 252 -14.47 -7.82 21.05
CA THR A 252 -14.38 -9.24 20.67
C THR A 252 -15.75 -9.90 20.78
N LEU A 253 -16.22 -10.50 19.68
CA LEU A 253 -17.45 -11.30 19.67
C LEU A 253 -17.16 -12.77 19.93
N TRP A 254 -16.01 -13.25 19.45
CA TRP A 254 -15.56 -14.61 19.64
C TRP A 254 -14.04 -14.72 19.43
N GLY A 255 -13.39 -15.61 20.18
CA GLY A 255 -11.97 -15.92 20.03
C GLY A 255 -11.05 -14.76 20.41
N GLU A 256 -9.99 -14.57 19.63
CA GLU A 256 -8.96 -13.58 19.87
C GLU A 256 -9.28 -12.25 19.16
N ASP A 257 -8.73 -11.14 19.68
CA ASP A 257 -8.80 -9.80 19.05
C ASP A 257 -7.55 -9.45 18.22
N VAL A 258 -6.59 -10.38 18.16
CA VAL A 258 -5.33 -10.23 17.46
C VAL A 258 -5.02 -11.45 16.59
N LEU A 259 -4.30 -11.21 15.51
CA LEU A 259 -3.72 -12.24 14.65
C LEU A 259 -2.21 -12.25 14.84
N THR A 260 -1.62 -13.42 14.98
CA THR A 260 -0.17 -13.59 15.02
C THR A 260 0.33 -13.97 13.63
N ASP A 261 1.36 -13.27 13.12
CA ASP A 261 2.01 -13.61 11.85
C ASP A 261 3.53 -13.62 12.00
N ARG A 262 4.23 -14.28 11.08
CA ARG A 262 5.69 -14.31 11.03
C ARG A 262 6.19 -13.57 9.81
N LEU A 263 7.18 -12.68 9.99
CA LEU A 263 7.79 -11.89 8.93
C LEU A 263 9.30 -11.80 9.16
N CYS A 264 10.10 -12.16 8.17
CA CYS A 264 11.56 -12.21 8.30
C CYS A 264 12.05 -13.03 9.51
N GLY A 265 11.32 -14.09 9.88
CA GLY A 265 11.65 -14.94 11.03
C GLY A 265 11.29 -14.35 12.40
N LEU A 266 10.62 -13.21 12.46
CA LEU A 266 10.10 -12.56 13.66
C LEU A 266 8.59 -12.76 13.76
N THR A 267 8.06 -12.76 14.97
CA THR A 267 6.62 -12.94 15.25
C THR A 267 6.00 -11.61 15.61
N PHE A 268 4.89 -11.25 14.94
CA PHE A 268 4.16 -9.99 15.17
C PHE A 268 2.72 -10.27 15.57
N ARG A 269 2.26 -9.59 16.60
CA ARG A 269 0.82 -9.49 16.94
C ARG A 269 0.21 -8.32 16.19
N LEU A 270 -0.91 -8.58 15.54
CA LEU A 270 -1.60 -7.64 14.67
C LEU A 270 -3.05 -7.51 15.14
N SER A 271 -3.39 -6.40 15.74
CA SER A 271 -4.79 -6.04 16.01
C SER A 271 -5.49 -5.59 14.72
N VAL A 272 -6.81 -5.39 14.78
CA VAL A 272 -7.59 -4.90 13.62
C VAL A 272 -7.01 -3.58 13.08
N PRO A 273 -6.73 -2.54 13.89
CA PRO A 273 -6.20 -1.26 13.41
C PRO A 273 -4.70 -1.28 13.05
N SER A 274 -3.92 -2.29 13.47
CA SER A 274 -2.47 -2.31 13.22
C SER A 274 -2.16 -2.24 11.72
N PHE A 275 -1.21 -1.37 11.35
CA PHE A 275 -0.66 -1.39 10.00
C PHE A 275 0.23 -2.62 9.81
N TYR A 276 0.11 -3.25 8.65
CA TYR A 276 0.95 -4.37 8.22
C TYR A 276 0.90 -4.46 6.70
N GLN A 277 2.00 -4.80 6.05
CA GLN A 277 2.10 -4.91 4.60
C GLN A 277 1.14 -5.98 4.06
N VAL A 278 0.45 -5.66 2.96
CA VAL A 278 -0.65 -6.48 2.46
C VAL A 278 -0.21 -7.69 1.62
N ASN A 279 1.04 -7.74 1.20
CA ASN A 279 1.67 -8.84 0.49
C ASN A 279 2.85 -9.33 1.34
N HIS A 280 2.67 -10.46 2.01
CA HIS A 280 3.63 -10.99 2.96
C HIS A 280 4.99 -11.27 2.30
N ASP A 281 5.00 -11.98 1.18
CA ASP A 281 6.24 -12.43 0.53
C ASP A 281 7.05 -11.24 0.01
N MET A 282 6.36 -10.26 -0.57
CA MET A 282 7.01 -9.04 -1.03
C MET A 282 7.42 -8.11 0.11
N ALA A 283 6.74 -8.15 1.25
CA ALA A 283 7.17 -7.44 2.45
C ALA A 283 8.51 -7.99 2.99
N GLU A 284 8.70 -9.32 2.98
CA GLU A 284 9.98 -9.90 3.32
C GLU A 284 11.09 -9.48 2.35
N VAL A 285 10.80 -9.46 1.04
CA VAL A 285 11.74 -8.97 0.03
C VAL A 285 12.06 -7.49 0.24
N LEU A 286 11.05 -6.67 0.49
CA LEU A 286 11.22 -5.22 0.76
C LEU A 286 12.15 -4.98 1.96
N TYR A 287 11.90 -5.69 3.07
CA TYR A 287 12.68 -5.51 4.30
C TYR A 287 14.10 -6.08 4.16
N ARG A 288 14.28 -7.20 3.45
CA ARG A 288 15.63 -7.73 3.14
C ARG A 288 16.41 -6.77 2.24
N THR A 289 15.74 -6.13 1.26
CA THR A 289 16.35 -5.11 0.39
C THR A 289 16.76 -3.89 1.20
N ALA A 290 15.88 -3.40 2.10
CA ALA A 290 16.20 -2.30 3.00
C ALA A 290 17.39 -2.64 3.93
N LEU A 291 17.42 -3.86 4.47
CA LEU A 291 18.51 -4.36 5.29
C LEU A 291 19.85 -4.47 4.51
N ASP A 292 19.81 -4.96 3.27
CA ASP A 292 20.98 -5.00 2.38
C ASP A 292 21.49 -3.60 2.08
N PHE A 293 20.59 -2.67 1.78
CA PHE A 293 20.94 -1.27 1.53
C PHE A 293 21.47 -0.56 2.79
N ALA A 294 21.00 -0.95 3.98
CA ALA A 294 21.55 -0.46 5.23
C ALA A 294 22.99 -0.90 5.47
N GLY A 295 23.39 -2.09 4.96
CA GLY A 295 24.77 -2.60 5.05
C GLY A 295 25.27 -2.74 6.48
N LEU A 296 24.44 -3.30 7.37
CA LEU A 296 24.72 -3.43 8.79
C LEU A 296 25.70 -4.57 9.07
N THR A 297 26.66 -4.33 9.97
CA THR A 297 27.71 -5.26 10.37
C THR A 297 27.63 -5.72 11.83
N GLY A 298 26.71 -5.14 12.62
CA GLY A 298 26.45 -5.52 14.01
C GLY A 298 26.81 -4.44 15.04
N THR A 299 27.43 -3.36 14.64
CA THR A 299 27.88 -2.28 15.56
C THR A 299 27.13 -0.98 15.38
N GLU A 300 26.41 -0.82 14.28
CA GLU A 300 25.78 0.43 13.87
C GLU A 300 24.63 0.81 14.81
N THR A 301 24.48 2.13 15.00
CA THR A 301 23.26 2.74 15.52
C THR A 301 22.36 3.13 14.35
N VAL A 302 21.14 2.58 14.33
CA VAL A 302 20.11 2.87 13.32
C VAL A 302 19.02 3.72 13.94
N LEU A 303 18.58 4.77 13.24
CA LEU A 303 17.38 5.53 13.56
C LEU A 303 16.31 5.21 12.52
N ASP A 304 15.19 4.62 12.94
CA ASP A 304 14.03 4.30 12.11
C ASP A 304 12.93 5.32 12.37
N LEU A 305 12.74 6.25 11.44
CA LEU A 305 11.63 7.22 11.48
C LEU A 305 10.42 6.66 10.75
N TYR A 306 9.24 6.79 11.35
CA TYR A 306 7.96 6.20 10.92
C TYR A 306 7.92 4.68 11.14
N CYS A 307 8.41 4.20 12.30
CA CYS A 307 8.63 2.77 12.57
C CYS A 307 7.32 1.94 12.66
N GLY A 308 6.15 2.55 12.81
CA GLY A 308 4.88 1.85 12.96
C GLY A 308 4.91 0.87 14.14
N ALA A 309 4.44 -0.36 13.92
CA ALA A 309 4.53 -1.46 14.91
C ALA A 309 5.93 -2.09 15.03
N GLY A 310 6.97 -1.40 14.53
CA GLY A 310 8.37 -1.79 14.67
C GLY A 310 8.80 -2.95 13.77
N THR A 311 8.16 -3.17 12.63
CA THR A 311 8.48 -4.32 11.77
C THR A 311 9.87 -4.20 11.13
N ILE A 312 10.16 -3.08 10.45
CA ILE A 312 11.50 -2.81 9.87
C ILE A 312 12.53 -2.64 10.99
N THR A 313 12.19 -1.89 12.06
CA THR A 313 13.02 -1.66 13.24
C THR A 313 13.59 -2.96 13.79
N GLN A 314 12.74 -3.97 14.02
CA GLN A 314 13.14 -5.25 14.61
C GLN A 314 13.93 -6.11 13.61
N VAL A 315 13.62 -6.04 12.33
CA VAL A 315 14.41 -6.73 11.29
C VAL A 315 15.83 -6.16 11.26
N MET A 316 16.00 -4.84 11.35
CA MET A 316 17.32 -4.18 11.43
C MET A 316 18.05 -4.48 12.74
N ALA A 317 17.33 -4.57 13.86
CA ALA A 317 17.92 -4.84 15.18
C ALA A 317 18.66 -6.18 15.26
N ARG A 318 18.30 -7.14 14.40
CA ARG A 318 19.04 -8.42 14.30
C ARG A 318 20.43 -8.30 13.69
N ARG A 319 20.74 -7.17 13.09
CA ARG A 319 22.02 -6.91 12.38
C ARG A 319 22.67 -5.58 12.80
N ALA A 320 22.06 -4.83 13.71
CA ALA A 320 22.56 -3.56 14.24
C ALA A 320 23.01 -3.71 15.69
N GLY A 321 23.90 -2.83 16.15
CA GLY A 321 24.25 -2.72 17.56
C GLY A 321 23.11 -2.13 18.40
N ARG A 322 22.43 -1.11 17.85
CA ARG A 322 21.29 -0.41 18.48
C ARG A 322 20.34 0.11 17.44
N VAL A 323 19.04 0.02 17.68
CA VAL A 323 18.02 0.65 16.81
C VAL A 323 17.09 1.52 17.64
N ILE A 324 16.81 2.71 17.14
CA ILE A 324 15.88 3.67 17.74
C ILE A 324 14.73 3.84 16.77
N GLY A 325 13.50 3.50 17.17
CA GLY A 325 12.27 3.68 16.39
C GLY A 325 11.46 4.88 16.86
N ALA A 326 10.94 5.68 15.94
CA ALA A 326 10.05 6.80 16.22
C ALA A 326 8.75 6.69 15.43
N GLU A 327 7.60 6.89 16.09
CA GLU A 327 6.27 6.81 15.50
C GLU A 327 5.31 7.75 16.26
N ILE A 328 4.41 8.39 15.53
CA ILE A 328 3.45 9.35 16.11
C ILE A 328 2.26 8.68 16.79
N VAL A 329 1.91 7.44 16.41
CA VAL A 329 0.73 6.72 16.91
C VAL A 329 1.08 5.96 18.18
N PRO A 330 0.54 6.34 19.38
CA PRO A 330 0.90 5.68 20.64
C PRO A 330 0.63 4.17 20.65
N ALA A 331 -0.51 3.73 20.11
CA ALA A 331 -0.85 2.30 20.05
C ALA A 331 0.14 1.50 19.19
N ALA A 332 0.68 2.08 18.11
CA ALA A 332 1.69 1.42 17.30
C ALA A 332 3.04 1.26 18.07
N ILE A 333 3.40 2.24 18.92
CA ILE A 333 4.57 2.15 19.78
C ILE A 333 4.39 1.06 20.86
N GLU A 334 3.17 0.92 21.41
CA GLU A 334 2.86 -0.17 22.35
C GLU A 334 3.00 -1.54 21.67
N ASP A 335 2.42 -1.68 20.47
CA ASP A 335 2.57 -2.87 19.63
C ASP A 335 4.06 -3.17 19.33
N ALA A 336 4.85 -2.14 18.99
CA ALA A 336 6.28 -2.28 18.70
C ALA A 336 7.08 -2.79 19.90
N ARG A 337 6.84 -2.25 21.10
CA ARG A 337 7.49 -2.68 22.34
C ARG A 337 7.13 -4.11 22.69
N GLU A 338 5.84 -4.47 22.62
CA GLU A 338 5.38 -5.82 22.90
C GLU A 338 5.91 -6.83 21.88
N ASN A 339 5.96 -6.49 20.60
CA ASN A 339 6.54 -7.32 19.56
C ASN A 339 8.05 -7.52 19.77
N ALA A 340 8.79 -6.49 20.16
CA ALA A 340 10.22 -6.60 20.46
C ALA A 340 10.48 -7.52 21.66
N ARG A 341 9.69 -7.38 22.74
CA ARG A 341 9.77 -8.24 23.92
C ARG A 341 9.50 -9.71 23.56
N ARG A 342 8.47 -9.99 22.74
CA ARG A 342 8.14 -11.36 22.28
C ARG A 342 9.22 -11.99 21.43
N ASN A 343 9.90 -11.19 20.64
CA ASN A 343 10.99 -11.65 19.79
C ASN A 343 12.35 -11.69 20.51
N GLY A 344 12.41 -11.34 21.79
CA GLY A 344 13.67 -11.30 22.57
C GLY A 344 14.67 -10.26 22.06
N ILE A 345 14.18 -9.17 21.42
CA ILE A 345 15.02 -8.10 20.89
C ILE A 345 15.18 -7.03 21.95
N GLY A 346 16.39 -6.93 22.53
CA GLY A 346 16.72 -6.02 23.64
C GLY A 346 17.48 -4.76 23.23
N ASN A 347 17.96 -4.67 22.00
CA ASN A 347 18.75 -3.55 21.48
C ASN A 347 17.91 -2.52 20.72
N VAL A 348 16.61 -2.40 21.04
CA VAL A 348 15.67 -1.44 20.45
C VAL A 348 15.11 -0.49 21.51
N GLU A 349 14.91 0.75 21.10
CA GLU A 349 14.22 1.78 21.88
C GLU A 349 13.12 2.41 21.02
N PHE A 350 11.95 2.70 21.60
CA PHE A 350 10.82 3.28 20.87
C PHE A 350 10.36 4.59 21.49
N PHE A 351 10.23 5.62 20.65
CA PHE A 351 9.80 6.97 21.00
C PHE A 351 8.48 7.31 20.33
N CYS A 352 7.51 7.77 21.12
CA CYS A 352 6.23 8.25 20.60
C CYS A 352 6.32 9.76 20.33
N GLY A 353 6.20 10.16 19.08
CA GLY A 353 6.21 11.56 18.68
C GLY A 353 6.20 11.77 17.18
N ASP A 354 5.92 13.01 16.76
CA ASP A 354 6.01 13.41 15.35
C ASP A 354 7.46 13.29 14.87
N ALA A 355 7.66 12.71 13.68
CA ALA A 355 8.99 12.42 13.15
C ALA A 355 9.87 13.68 13.00
N SER A 356 9.27 14.85 12.67
CA SER A 356 10.01 16.11 12.57
C SER A 356 10.51 16.58 13.94
N ALA A 357 9.62 16.54 14.94
CA ALA A 357 9.95 16.94 16.31
C ALA A 357 11.02 16.00 16.92
N VAL A 358 10.85 14.69 16.76
CA VAL A 358 11.80 13.68 17.27
C VAL A 358 13.15 13.80 16.58
N ALA A 359 13.18 13.93 15.25
CA ALA A 359 14.44 14.10 14.51
C ALA A 359 15.16 15.40 14.90
N ALA A 360 14.43 16.51 15.09
CA ALA A 360 15.00 17.79 15.51
C ALA A 360 15.59 17.71 16.94
N ASP A 361 14.89 17.06 17.89
CA ASP A 361 15.35 16.85 19.25
C ASP A 361 16.63 15.98 19.29
N PHE A 362 16.63 14.87 18.55
CA PHE A 362 17.80 13.99 18.47
C PHE A 362 19.03 14.68 17.84
N ALA A 363 18.79 15.47 16.78
CA ALA A 363 19.86 16.28 16.19
C ALA A 363 20.42 17.31 17.16
N ALA A 364 19.54 17.99 17.93
CA ALA A 364 19.92 18.98 18.93
C ALA A 364 20.70 18.36 20.10
N ARG A 365 20.35 17.13 20.51
CA ARG A 365 21.07 16.36 21.53
C ARG A 365 22.37 15.74 21.03
N GLY A 366 22.72 15.91 19.76
CA GLY A 366 23.95 15.40 19.18
C GLY A 366 23.93 13.90 18.84
N LEU A 367 22.76 13.28 18.68
CA LEU A 367 22.66 11.90 18.21
C LEU A 367 23.33 11.80 16.80
N ARG A 368 24.15 10.78 16.63
CA ARG A 368 24.87 10.47 15.38
C ARG A 368 24.60 9.02 15.00
N PRO A 369 23.44 8.70 14.38
CA PRO A 369 23.19 7.37 13.88
C PRO A 369 24.08 7.09 12.66
N ASP A 370 24.56 5.86 12.53
CA ASP A 370 25.32 5.43 11.33
C ASP A 370 24.38 5.30 10.13
N VAL A 371 23.14 4.88 10.38
CA VAL A 371 22.11 4.70 9.35
C VAL A 371 20.80 5.33 9.83
N ILE A 372 20.14 6.06 8.91
CA ILE A 372 18.73 6.45 9.09
C ILE A 372 17.89 5.66 8.13
N CYS A 373 16.85 4.96 8.61
CA CYS A 373 15.81 4.34 7.82
C CYS A 373 14.55 5.19 7.87
N VAL A 374 13.87 5.36 6.74
CA VAL A 374 12.58 6.05 6.67
C VAL A 374 11.61 5.27 5.79
N ASP A 375 10.36 5.10 6.26
CA ASP A 375 9.23 4.56 5.49
C ASP A 375 8.01 5.49 5.69
N PRO A 376 8.06 6.70 5.11
CA PRO A 376 7.03 7.71 5.35
C PRO A 376 5.72 7.39 4.62
N PRO A 377 4.58 8.01 5.03
CA PRO A 377 3.34 7.94 4.28
C PRO A 377 3.50 8.53 2.86
N ARG A 378 2.49 8.34 2.00
CA ARG A 378 2.48 8.76 0.58
C ARG A 378 2.89 10.22 0.33
N LYS A 379 2.73 11.12 1.29
CA LYS A 379 3.17 12.52 1.18
C LYS A 379 4.69 12.72 1.21
N GLY A 380 5.44 11.68 1.58
CA GLY A 380 6.89 11.73 1.76
C GLY A 380 7.30 12.48 3.03
N LEU A 381 8.55 12.91 3.09
CA LEU A 381 9.12 13.66 4.20
C LEU A 381 8.80 15.15 4.10
N SER A 382 8.74 15.83 5.23
CA SER A 382 8.81 17.29 5.26
C SER A 382 10.28 17.77 5.11
N PRO A 383 10.51 18.99 4.58
CA PRO A 383 11.86 19.55 4.53
C PRO A 383 12.57 19.58 5.89
N ASP A 384 11.82 19.77 6.97
CA ASP A 384 12.35 19.78 8.34
C ASP A 384 12.92 18.41 8.76
N VAL A 385 12.24 17.32 8.40
CA VAL A 385 12.74 15.94 8.64
C VAL A 385 14.01 15.69 7.84
N VAL A 386 14.05 16.09 6.57
CA VAL A 386 15.23 15.95 5.71
C VAL A 386 16.43 16.69 6.30
N SER A 387 16.24 17.96 6.66
CA SER A 387 17.31 18.79 7.25
C SER A 387 17.76 18.26 8.63
N ALA A 388 16.83 17.82 9.48
CA ALA A 388 17.19 17.22 10.78
C ALA A 388 17.97 15.91 10.61
N ALA A 389 17.56 15.05 9.69
CA ALA A 389 18.27 13.81 9.35
C ALA A 389 19.69 14.10 8.86
N ALA A 390 19.84 15.06 7.95
CA ALA A 390 21.15 15.45 7.42
C ALA A 390 22.08 16.03 8.50
N ARG A 391 21.55 16.84 9.43
CA ARG A 391 22.33 17.38 10.59
C ARG A 391 22.86 16.29 11.52
N MET A 392 22.21 15.14 11.62
CA MET A 392 22.71 13.99 12.38
C MET A 392 23.88 13.29 11.68
N GLN A 393 24.16 13.63 10.44
CA GLN A 393 25.30 13.18 9.63
C GLN A 393 25.42 11.66 9.50
N PRO A 394 24.34 10.91 9.20
CA PRO A 394 24.44 9.48 8.99
C PRO A 394 25.39 9.17 7.81
N GLN A 395 26.01 8.00 7.86
CA GLN A 395 26.78 7.51 6.71
C GLN A 395 25.85 7.13 5.55
N ARG A 396 24.69 6.56 5.89
CA ARG A 396 23.71 6.04 4.94
C ARG A 396 22.29 6.41 5.36
N ILE A 397 21.46 6.70 4.34
CA ILE A 397 20.02 6.85 4.52
C ILE A 397 19.35 5.79 3.65
N VAL A 398 18.51 4.95 4.22
CA VAL A 398 17.69 3.98 3.51
C VAL A 398 16.26 4.51 3.46
N TYR A 399 15.79 4.82 2.27
CA TYR A 399 14.46 5.36 2.04
C TYR A 399 13.58 4.29 1.40
N VAL A 400 12.57 3.82 2.11
CA VAL A 400 11.49 2.97 1.60
C VAL A 400 10.30 3.85 1.24
N SER A 401 9.65 3.62 0.10
CA SER A 401 8.54 4.47 -0.35
C SER A 401 7.56 3.75 -1.26
N CYS A 402 6.29 3.97 -0.99
CA CYS A 402 5.18 3.54 -1.86
C CYS A 402 4.82 4.56 -2.97
N ASP A 403 5.50 5.72 -3.02
CA ASP A 403 5.28 6.74 -4.06
C ASP A 403 6.59 7.24 -4.65
N PRO A 404 6.95 6.81 -5.87
CA PRO A 404 8.19 7.21 -6.52
C PRO A 404 8.34 8.73 -6.74
N ALA A 405 7.25 9.48 -6.90
CA ALA A 405 7.34 10.91 -7.16
C ALA A 405 7.72 11.69 -5.89
N THR A 406 7.12 11.35 -4.75
CA THR A 406 7.49 11.96 -3.46
C THR A 406 8.88 11.52 -3.00
N LEU A 407 9.25 10.24 -3.20
CA LEU A 407 10.60 9.75 -2.99
C LEU A 407 11.63 10.58 -3.78
N ALA A 408 11.40 10.75 -5.08
CA ALA A 408 12.32 11.48 -5.94
C ALA A 408 12.43 12.97 -5.54
N ARG A 409 11.33 13.62 -5.13
CA ARG A 409 11.35 14.96 -4.56
C ARG A 409 12.26 15.01 -3.31
N ASP A 410 12.13 14.03 -2.43
CA ASP A 410 12.88 14.01 -1.19
C ASP A 410 14.36 13.65 -1.42
N VAL A 411 14.67 12.79 -2.40
CA VAL A 411 16.04 12.55 -2.88
C VAL A 411 16.69 13.86 -3.34
N LYS A 412 15.95 14.71 -4.07
CA LYS A 412 16.45 16.03 -4.46
C LYS A 412 16.70 16.96 -3.26
N LEU A 413 15.85 16.90 -2.23
CA LEU A 413 16.07 17.66 -1.00
C LEU A 413 17.31 17.15 -0.26
N PHE A 414 17.50 15.85 -0.14
CA PHE A 414 18.71 15.26 0.43
C PHE A 414 19.97 15.61 -0.37
N ALA A 415 19.88 15.73 -1.68
CA ALA A 415 21.02 16.18 -2.51
C ALA A 415 21.46 17.61 -2.17
N GLN A 416 20.53 18.49 -1.81
CA GLN A 416 20.84 19.86 -1.33
C GLN A 416 21.52 19.85 0.05
N GLU A 417 21.29 18.80 0.84
CA GLU A 417 21.91 18.58 2.16
C GLU A 417 23.21 17.74 2.06
N GLY A 418 23.71 17.45 0.85
CA GLY A 418 24.96 16.73 0.62
C GLY A 418 24.86 15.21 0.62
N TYR A 419 23.70 14.64 0.27
CA TYR A 419 23.48 13.20 0.14
C TYR A 419 23.09 12.84 -1.30
N GLY A 420 23.80 11.92 -1.94
CA GLY A 420 23.48 11.40 -3.27
C GLY A 420 22.87 10.01 -3.21
N ALA A 421 21.91 9.72 -4.10
CA ALA A 421 21.40 8.37 -4.27
C ALA A 421 22.45 7.51 -4.99
N VAL A 422 22.79 6.35 -4.40
CA VAL A 422 23.84 5.45 -4.90
C VAL A 422 23.29 4.09 -5.32
N ARG A 423 22.18 3.64 -4.74
CA ARG A 423 21.47 2.40 -5.11
C ARG A 423 19.97 2.64 -5.13
N ALA A 424 19.26 1.98 -6.03
CA ALA A 424 17.81 1.98 -6.09
C ALA A 424 17.29 0.61 -6.52
N ALA A 425 16.22 0.14 -5.88
CA ALA A 425 15.50 -1.06 -6.26
C ALA A 425 13.99 -0.84 -6.17
N ALA A 426 13.23 -1.60 -6.94
CA ALA A 426 11.77 -1.61 -6.91
C ALA A 426 11.24 -2.95 -6.41
N VAL A 427 10.13 -2.94 -5.68
CA VAL A 427 9.48 -4.16 -5.16
C VAL A 427 8.01 -4.12 -5.52
N ASP A 428 7.56 -5.07 -6.30
CA ASP A 428 6.17 -5.17 -6.71
C ASP A 428 5.29 -5.74 -5.59
N MET A 429 5.01 -4.90 -4.62
CA MET A 429 4.11 -5.18 -3.50
C MET A 429 2.65 -5.41 -3.94
N PHE A 430 2.26 -4.85 -5.08
CA PHE A 430 0.86 -4.76 -5.52
C PHE A 430 0.67 -5.23 -6.98
N PRO A 431 0.93 -6.52 -7.30
CA PRO A 431 0.68 -7.07 -8.62
C PRO A 431 -0.71 -6.74 -9.17
N GLY A 432 -0.79 -6.46 -10.47
CA GLY A 432 -2.03 -6.08 -11.17
C GLY A 432 -2.46 -4.62 -10.99
N THR A 433 -1.73 -3.82 -10.19
CA THR A 433 -1.99 -2.38 -9.97
C THR A 433 -0.83 -1.52 -10.42
N ALA A 434 -1.04 -0.21 -10.57
CA ALA A 434 0.02 0.75 -10.90
C ALA A 434 0.95 1.07 -9.70
N ASN A 435 0.64 0.60 -8.50
CA ASN A 435 1.45 0.89 -7.31
C ASN A 435 2.75 0.07 -7.29
N ILE A 436 3.80 0.65 -6.74
CA ILE A 436 5.12 0.07 -6.61
C ILE A 436 5.78 0.58 -5.33
N GLU A 437 6.49 -0.28 -4.62
CA GLU A 437 7.42 0.11 -3.56
C GLU A 437 8.81 0.33 -4.13
N SER A 438 9.55 1.24 -3.53
CA SER A 438 10.91 1.56 -3.92
C SER A 438 11.82 1.61 -2.69
N VAL A 439 13.05 1.17 -2.83
CA VAL A 439 14.08 1.32 -1.82
C VAL A 439 15.24 2.09 -2.46
N VAL A 440 15.66 3.18 -1.82
CA VAL A 440 16.81 3.97 -2.26
C VAL A 440 17.79 4.11 -1.12
N ARG A 441 19.07 3.86 -1.39
CA ARG A 441 20.18 4.19 -0.50
C ARG A 441 20.80 5.52 -0.93
N LEU A 442 20.89 6.44 0.04
CA LEU A 442 21.65 7.67 -0.14
C LEU A 442 22.90 7.62 0.75
N GLU A 443 23.97 8.19 0.26
CA GLU A 443 25.24 8.37 0.97
C GLU A 443 25.69 9.82 0.91
N ARG A 444 26.53 10.21 1.86
CA ARG A 444 27.13 11.56 1.85
C ARG A 444 28.01 11.71 0.60
N THR A 445 27.76 12.74 -0.15
CA THR A 445 28.68 13.21 -1.20
C THR A 445 29.83 13.97 -0.53
N LYS A 446 31.07 13.67 -0.93
CA LYS A 446 32.28 14.28 -0.39
C LYS A 446 32.29 15.80 -0.54
#